data_2c29d369b25e856e7b7e84605e2dc05d
#
_entry.id   2c29d369b25e856e7b7e84605e2dc05d
#
_cell.length_a   1.000
_cell.length_b   1.000
_cell.length_c   1.000
_cell.angle_alpha   90.00
_cell.angle_beta   90.00
_cell.angle_gamma   90.00
#
_symmetry.space_group_name_H-M   'P 1'
#
loop_
_entity.id
_entity.type
_entity.pdbx_description
1 polymer ?
#
loop_
_entity_poly.entity_id
_entity_poly.type
_entity_poly.pdbx_seq_one_letter_code
_entity_poly.pdbx_strand_id
1 'polypeptide(L)'
;MSYGFRSQRVMGLKEKYKTEVISAMQKKFGYRNVMAVPRIEKVVVNTGIGKLREVKEREEVEKYLTMISAQKPSSRPAKQAIAAFKTRKGLVIGYRTTLRGNRMYDFISRLVNVALPRTRDFRGIEEKTFDPRGSLTIGVREHIVFPEMIGEDYHFIFGLEVTVVTTAKSREEGIELLSLMGFPIKRKTKNAKGKSTG
;
A
#
# COMPACT_ATOMS: atom_id res chain seq x y z
N MET A 1 -20.28 30.63 27.84
CA MET A 1 -20.38 29.21 27.46
C MET A 1 -19.24 28.92 26.46
N SER A 2 -18.14 28.37 26.92
CA SER A 2 -17.00 28.07 26.07
C SER A 2 -17.18 26.67 25.51
N TYR A 3 -17.44 26.56 24.22
CA TYR A 3 -17.43 25.28 23.49
C TYR A 3 -15.99 24.82 23.37
N GLY A 4 -15.60 23.93 24.29
CA GLY A 4 -14.34 23.22 24.19
C GLY A 4 -14.34 22.29 22.96
N PHE A 5 -13.79 22.77 21.85
CA PHE A 5 -13.45 21.93 20.71
C PHE A 5 -12.33 21.00 21.18
N ARG A 6 -12.68 19.82 21.69
CA ARG A 6 -11.75 18.72 21.87
C ARG A 6 -11.25 18.34 20.47
N SER A 7 -10.11 18.90 20.09
CA SER A 7 -9.31 18.41 18.99
C SER A 7 -9.09 16.91 19.21
N GLN A 8 -9.89 16.07 18.54
CA GLN A 8 -9.58 14.64 18.44
C GLN A 8 -8.23 14.56 17.74
N ARG A 9 -7.16 14.42 18.50
CA ARG A 9 -5.83 14.13 18.01
C ARG A 9 -5.97 12.82 17.24
N VAL A 10 -5.93 12.89 15.90
CA VAL A 10 -5.96 11.72 15.03
C VAL A 10 -4.79 10.84 15.48
N MET A 11 -5.09 9.76 16.15
CA MET A 11 -4.07 8.82 16.62
C MET A 11 -3.29 8.33 15.41
N GLY A 12 -1.97 8.48 15.47
CA GLY A 12 -1.09 7.98 14.40
C GLY A 12 -1.29 6.48 14.22
N LEU A 13 -1.19 6.01 12.99
CA LEU A 13 -1.42 4.58 12.65
C LEU A 13 -0.54 3.62 13.49
N LYS A 14 0.64 4.08 13.88
CA LYS A 14 1.56 3.36 14.77
C LYS A 14 1.02 3.24 16.20
N GLU A 15 0.38 4.29 16.70
CA GLU A 15 -0.24 4.29 18.02
C GLU A 15 -1.47 3.38 18.01
N LYS A 16 -2.30 3.48 16.98
CA LYS A 16 -3.46 2.59 16.77
C LYS A 16 -3.05 1.11 16.79
N TYR A 17 -1.96 0.77 16.11
CA TYR A 17 -1.43 -0.59 16.15
C TYR A 17 -1.14 -1.05 17.59
N LYS A 18 -0.47 -0.21 18.40
CA LYS A 18 -0.09 -0.56 19.78
C LYS A 18 -1.28 -0.66 20.74
N THR A 19 -2.26 0.22 20.60
CA THR A 19 -3.37 0.33 21.57
C THR A 19 -4.54 -0.59 21.25
N GLU A 20 -4.89 -0.73 19.97
CA GLU A 20 -6.10 -1.42 19.55
C GLU A 20 -5.82 -2.75 18.84
N VAL A 21 -4.91 -2.71 17.84
CA VAL A 21 -4.72 -3.85 16.93
C VAL A 21 -4.11 -5.05 17.66
N ILE A 22 -3.10 -4.85 18.49
CA ILE A 22 -2.45 -5.94 19.24
C ILE A 22 -3.47 -6.68 20.10
N SER A 23 -4.28 -5.96 20.90
CA SER A 23 -5.27 -6.57 21.77
C SER A 23 -6.39 -7.30 21.01
N ALA A 24 -6.84 -6.73 19.89
CA ALA A 24 -7.85 -7.36 19.03
C ALA A 24 -7.30 -8.66 18.37
N MET A 25 -6.07 -8.64 17.88
CA MET A 25 -5.41 -9.80 17.28
C MET A 25 -5.17 -10.91 18.31
N GLN A 26 -4.75 -10.56 19.53
CA GLN A 26 -4.58 -11.53 20.63
C GLN A 26 -5.89 -12.24 20.96
N LYS A 27 -6.98 -11.48 21.08
CA LYS A 27 -8.31 -12.05 21.37
C LYS A 27 -8.79 -12.99 20.23
N LYS A 28 -8.53 -12.62 18.98
CA LYS A 28 -9.06 -13.37 17.82
C LYS A 28 -8.26 -14.64 17.51
N PHE A 29 -6.93 -14.57 17.58
CA PHE A 29 -6.04 -15.66 17.19
C PHE A 29 -5.35 -16.37 18.36
N GLY A 30 -5.61 -15.95 19.61
CA GLY A 30 -5.10 -16.62 20.81
C GLY A 30 -3.60 -16.43 21.05
N TYR A 31 -2.99 -15.36 20.58
CA TYR A 31 -1.57 -15.09 20.82
C TYR A 31 -1.29 -14.85 22.31
N ARG A 32 -0.47 -15.70 22.92
CA ARG A 32 -0.03 -15.54 24.31
C ARG A 32 1.01 -14.45 24.47
N ASN A 33 1.90 -14.29 23.47
CA ASN A 33 2.97 -13.31 23.49
C ASN A 33 2.64 -12.15 22.54
N VAL A 34 2.71 -10.91 23.02
CA VAL A 34 2.54 -9.68 22.23
C VAL A 34 3.51 -9.63 21.04
N MET A 35 4.73 -10.13 21.23
CA MET A 35 5.75 -10.13 20.18
C MET A 35 5.46 -11.12 19.03
N ALA A 36 4.55 -12.08 19.24
CA ALA A 36 4.10 -13.03 18.21
C ALA A 36 2.98 -12.43 17.33
N VAL A 37 2.38 -11.32 17.76
CA VAL A 37 1.31 -10.66 16.99
C VAL A 37 1.87 -10.12 15.67
N PRO A 38 1.24 -10.41 14.52
CA PRO A 38 1.66 -9.90 13.23
C PRO A 38 1.73 -8.37 13.20
N ARG A 39 2.72 -7.86 12.47
CA ARG A 39 2.93 -6.42 12.26
C ARG A 39 3.29 -6.14 10.81
N ILE A 40 3.17 -4.89 10.41
CA ILE A 40 3.69 -4.44 9.11
C ILE A 40 5.22 -4.31 9.25
N GLU A 41 5.96 -4.97 8.38
CA GLU A 41 7.42 -4.97 8.37
C GLU A 41 7.99 -3.85 7.50
N LYS A 42 7.44 -3.71 6.30
CA LYS A 42 7.87 -2.73 5.29
C LYS A 42 6.77 -2.49 4.27
N VAL A 43 6.85 -1.36 3.58
CA VAL A 43 6.08 -1.09 2.37
C VAL A 43 7.06 -0.94 1.20
N VAL A 44 6.77 -1.62 0.12
CA VAL A 44 7.54 -1.52 -1.12
C VAL A 44 6.67 -0.80 -2.15
N VAL A 45 7.15 0.32 -2.65
CA VAL A 45 6.53 1.05 -3.76
C VAL A 45 7.38 0.80 -5.00
N ASN A 46 6.76 0.29 -6.05
CA ASN A 46 7.40 -0.08 -7.30
C ASN A 46 6.69 0.56 -8.49
N THR A 47 7.44 1.04 -9.47
CA THR A 47 6.89 1.51 -10.74
C THR A 47 7.72 1.02 -11.90
N GLY A 48 7.03 0.61 -12.97
CA GLY A 48 7.65 0.20 -14.24
C GLY A 48 7.68 1.36 -15.21
N ILE A 49 8.87 1.69 -15.71
CA ILE A 49 9.09 2.77 -16.67
C ILE A 49 9.61 2.27 -18.03
N GLY A 50 9.50 0.98 -18.28
CA GLY A 50 10.02 0.36 -19.53
C GLY A 50 9.41 0.91 -20.83
N LYS A 51 8.25 1.57 -20.74
CA LYS A 51 7.59 2.24 -21.87
C LYS A 51 8.14 3.65 -22.12
N LEU A 52 8.71 4.31 -21.12
CA LEU A 52 9.26 5.64 -21.21
C LEU A 52 10.63 5.60 -21.87
N ARG A 53 10.78 6.31 -22.98
CA ARG A 53 12.01 6.29 -23.77
C ARG A 53 12.93 7.46 -23.44
N GLU A 54 12.37 8.60 -23.08
CA GLU A 54 13.11 9.83 -22.81
C GLU A 54 13.73 9.81 -21.40
N VAL A 55 14.94 10.35 -21.29
CA VAL A 55 15.66 10.46 -20.02
C VAL A 55 14.90 11.40 -19.08
N LYS A 56 14.39 12.52 -19.63
CA LYS A 56 13.59 13.50 -18.86
C LYS A 56 12.37 12.90 -18.19
N GLU A 57 11.60 12.09 -18.91
CA GLU A 57 10.42 11.39 -18.36
C GLU A 57 10.81 10.47 -17.18
N ARG A 58 11.97 9.82 -17.26
CA ARG A 58 12.46 8.94 -16.18
C ARG A 58 12.88 9.73 -14.94
N GLU A 59 13.52 10.88 -15.13
CA GLU A 59 13.90 11.80 -14.05
C GLU A 59 12.65 12.37 -13.36
N GLU A 60 11.61 12.71 -14.11
CA GLU A 60 10.32 13.14 -13.56
C GLU A 60 9.67 12.04 -12.72
N VAL A 61 9.67 10.78 -13.15
CA VAL A 61 9.17 9.65 -12.34
C VAL A 61 9.96 9.52 -11.05
N GLU A 62 11.29 9.67 -11.10
CA GLU A 62 12.13 9.62 -9.90
C GLU A 62 11.79 10.77 -8.94
N LYS A 63 11.57 11.99 -9.44
CA LYS A 63 11.13 13.16 -8.67
C LYS A 63 9.79 12.89 -8.00
N TYR A 64 8.77 12.49 -8.75
CA TYR A 64 7.44 12.26 -8.21
C TYR A 64 7.40 11.10 -7.21
N LEU A 65 8.12 10.01 -7.47
CA LEU A 65 8.23 8.92 -6.50
C LEU A 65 8.94 9.35 -5.22
N THR A 66 9.93 10.25 -5.33
CA THR A 66 10.61 10.84 -4.16
C THR A 66 9.65 11.66 -3.33
N MET A 67 8.79 12.47 -3.95
CA MET A 67 7.78 13.27 -3.27
C MET A 67 6.76 12.39 -2.55
N ILE A 68 6.19 11.40 -3.26
CA ILE A 68 5.16 10.49 -2.74
C ILE A 68 5.71 9.64 -1.57
N SER A 69 6.94 9.13 -1.70
CA SER A 69 7.53 8.22 -0.71
C SER A 69 8.35 8.91 0.38
N ALA A 70 8.64 10.22 0.22
CA ALA A 70 9.58 10.99 1.05
C ALA A 70 10.96 10.31 1.15
N GLN A 71 11.36 9.56 0.10
CA GLN A 71 12.63 8.85 0.03
C GLN A 71 13.06 8.66 -1.42
N LYS A 72 14.35 8.88 -1.72
CA LYS A 72 14.91 8.67 -3.06
C LYS A 72 14.74 7.20 -3.48
N PRO A 73 14.13 6.93 -4.64
CA PRO A 73 13.94 5.57 -5.14
C PRO A 73 15.24 4.98 -5.67
N SER A 74 15.33 3.66 -5.62
CA SER A 74 16.44 2.91 -6.22
C SER A 74 16.06 2.50 -7.64
N SER A 75 16.91 2.82 -8.61
CA SER A 75 16.75 2.38 -9.99
C SER A 75 16.83 0.86 -10.12
N ARG A 76 16.06 0.30 -11.04
CA ARG A 76 16.03 -1.13 -11.34
C ARG A 76 16.41 -1.37 -12.78
N PRO A 77 17.70 -1.71 -13.04
CA PRO A 77 18.16 -2.02 -14.37
C PRO A 77 17.68 -3.41 -14.84
N ALA A 78 17.48 -3.55 -16.13
CA ALA A 78 17.17 -4.83 -16.77
C ALA A 78 18.32 -5.81 -16.58
N LYS A 79 18.02 -7.02 -16.13
CA LYS A 79 19.00 -8.11 -15.94
C LYS A 79 19.36 -8.78 -17.27
N GLN A 80 18.40 -8.85 -18.19
CA GLN A 80 18.54 -9.49 -19.50
C GLN A 80 18.05 -8.56 -20.59
N ALA A 81 18.61 -8.71 -21.79
CA ALA A 81 18.12 -8.05 -22.99
C ALA A 81 16.93 -8.85 -23.54
N ILE A 82 15.82 -8.16 -23.84
CA ILE A 82 14.63 -8.76 -24.46
C ILE A 82 14.30 -7.95 -25.71
N ALA A 83 14.53 -8.55 -26.88
CA ALA A 83 14.35 -7.89 -28.17
C ALA A 83 12.89 -7.42 -28.39
N ALA A 84 11.90 -8.24 -28.00
CA ALA A 84 10.48 -7.91 -28.14
C ALA A 84 10.09 -6.59 -27.44
N PHE A 85 10.74 -6.26 -26.33
CA PHE A 85 10.51 -5.02 -25.57
C PHE A 85 11.56 -3.94 -25.84
N LYS A 86 12.47 -4.15 -26.78
CA LYS A 86 13.61 -3.26 -27.10
C LYS A 86 14.43 -2.90 -25.85
N THR A 87 14.52 -3.84 -24.90
CA THR A 87 15.22 -3.66 -23.63
C THR A 87 16.63 -4.19 -23.74
N ARG A 88 17.62 -3.37 -23.40
CA ARG A 88 19.03 -3.76 -23.31
C ARG A 88 19.40 -4.06 -21.86
N LYS A 89 20.33 -4.98 -21.63
CA LYS A 89 20.89 -5.24 -20.30
C LYS A 89 21.47 -3.94 -19.73
N GLY A 90 21.16 -3.63 -18.46
CA GLY A 90 21.60 -2.41 -17.79
C GLY A 90 20.67 -1.20 -17.97
N LEU A 91 19.71 -1.24 -18.92
CA LEU A 91 18.73 -0.16 -19.06
C LEU A 91 17.82 -0.09 -17.83
N VAL A 92 17.66 1.11 -17.26
CA VAL A 92 16.72 1.32 -16.14
C VAL A 92 15.29 1.15 -16.64
N ILE A 93 14.59 0.15 -16.12
CA ILE A 93 13.23 -0.24 -16.49
C ILE A 93 12.20 0.00 -15.40
N GLY A 94 12.64 0.42 -14.23
CA GLY A 94 11.76 0.72 -13.09
C GLY A 94 12.47 1.39 -11.94
N TYR A 95 11.66 1.88 -11.01
CA TYR A 95 12.11 2.42 -9.72
C TYR A 95 11.43 1.70 -8.58
N ARG A 96 12.15 1.55 -7.47
CA ARG A 96 11.62 0.92 -6.27
C ARG A 96 12.05 1.69 -5.02
N THR A 97 11.08 1.93 -4.13
CA THR A 97 11.34 2.48 -2.80
C THR A 97 10.89 1.48 -1.74
N THR A 98 11.67 1.30 -0.68
CA THR A 98 11.31 0.46 0.46
C THR A 98 11.23 1.32 1.71
N LEU A 99 10.03 1.45 2.26
CA LEU A 99 9.73 2.25 3.43
C LEU A 99 9.66 1.40 4.68
N ARG A 100 10.23 1.89 5.79
CA ARG A 100 10.22 1.25 7.11
C ARG A 100 10.01 2.31 8.21
N GLY A 101 9.68 1.83 9.40
CA GLY A 101 9.54 2.70 10.58
C GLY A 101 8.43 3.74 10.44
N ASN A 102 8.66 4.97 10.88
CA ASN A 102 7.64 6.02 10.87
C ASN A 102 7.20 6.39 9.45
N ARG A 103 8.15 6.55 8.51
CA ARG A 103 7.84 6.84 7.09
C ARG A 103 6.87 5.84 6.47
N MET A 104 6.98 4.56 6.85
CA MET A 104 6.07 3.51 6.40
C MET A 104 4.64 3.77 6.90
N TYR A 105 4.46 4.08 8.18
CA TYR A 105 3.14 4.35 8.76
C TYR A 105 2.51 5.63 8.19
N ASP A 106 3.33 6.67 7.99
CA ASP A 106 2.87 7.93 7.38
C ASP A 106 2.42 7.72 5.93
N PHE A 107 3.18 6.94 5.16
CA PHE A 107 2.81 6.57 3.79
C PHE A 107 1.50 5.77 3.76
N ILE A 108 1.35 4.75 4.63
CA ILE A 108 0.12 3.95 4.73
C ILE A 108 -1.07 4.82 5.09
N SER A 109 -0.91 5.76 6.03
CA SER A 109 -1.97 6.68 6.42
C SER A 109 -2.48 7.51 5.23
N ARG A 110 -1.57 8.07 4.42
CA ARG A 110 -1.93 8.81 3.21
C ARG A 110 -2.55 7.90 2.15
N LEU A 111 -2.00 6.71 1.96
CA LEU A 111 -2.53 5.72 1.02
C LEU A 111 -3.99 5.37 1.35
N VAL A 112 -4.27 4.99 2.61
CA VAL A 112 -5.59 4.51 3.03
C VAL A 112 -6.63 5.64 3.10
N ASN A 113 -6.25 6.79 3.67
CA ASN A 113 -7.20 7.86 3.95
C ASN A 113 -7.40 8.83 2.79
N VAL A 114 -6.42 8.96 1.88
CA VAL A 114 -6.47 9.94 0.79
C VAL A 114 -6.38 9.27 -0.58
N ALA A 115 -5.34 8.51 -0.86
CA ALA A 115 -5.08 8.01 -2.21
C ALA A 115 -6.10 6.97 -2.68
N LEU A 116 -6.42 5.97 -1.85
CA LEU A 116 -7.38 4.93 -2.20
C LEU A 116 -8.80 5.49 -2.44
N PRO A 117 -9.36 6.36 -1.57
CA PRO A 117 -10.67 6.97 -1.84
C PRO A 117 -10.72 7.83 -3.10
N ARG A 118 -9.59 8.45 -3.49
CA ARG A 118 -9.49 9.28 -4.71
C ARG A 118 -9.29 8.47 -6.00
N THR A 119 -8.96 7.18 -5.87
CA THR A 119 -8.80 6.30 -7.04
C THR A 119 -10.15 6.07 -7.72
N ARG A 120 -10.20 6.28 -9.05
CA ARG A 120 -11.40 6.03 -9.85
C ARG A 120 -11.85 4.58 -9.70
N ASP A 121 -13.16 4.37 -9.57
CA ASP A 121 -13.80 3.04 -9.45
C ASP A 121 -13.28 2.18 -8.29
N PHE A 122 -12.73 2.82 -7.25
CA PHE A 122 -12.30 2.08 -6.07
C PHE A 122 -13.50 1.48 -5.34
N ARG A 123 -13.58 0.15 -5.35
CA ARG A 123 -14.67 -0.61 -4.69
C ARG A 123 -14.21 -1.39 -3.48
N GLY A 124 -13.02 -1.10 -2.96
CA GLY A 124 -12.37 -1.84 -1.87
C GLY A 124 -11.41 -2.91 -2.37
N ILE A 125 -10.58 -3.39 -1.45
CA ILE A 125 -9.51 -4.36 -1.69
C ILE A 125 -10.09 -5.78 -1.61
N GLU A 126 -9.89 -6.59 -2.64
CA GLU A 126 -10.36 -7.97 -2.65
C GLU A 126 -9.40 -8.89 -1.87
N GLU A 127 -9.92 -9.92 -1.23
CA GLU A 127 -9.11 -10.89 -0.49
C GLU A 127 -8.08 -11.62 -1.37
N LYS A 128 -8.35 -11.75 -2.67
CA LYS A 128 -7.41 -12.40 -3.61
C LYS A 128 -6.11 -11.63 -3.84
N THR A 129 -6.06 -10.35 -3.48
CA THR A 129 -4.85 -9.50 -3.57
C THR A 129 -3.84 -9.78 -2.46
N PHE A 130 -4.23 -10.58 -1.48
CA PHE A 130 -3.34 -11.05 -0.42
C PHE A 130 -2.62 -12.32 -0.85
N ASP A 131 -1.33 -12.35 -0.57
CA ASP A 131 -0.53 -13.56 -0.72
C ASP A 131 -0.85 -14.61 0.38
N PRO A 132 -0.38 -15.86 0.26
CA PRO A 132 -0.58 -16.89 1.28
C PRO A 132 0.01 -16.54 2.65
N ARG A 133 0.98 -15.64 2.71
CA ARG A 133 1.63 -15.15 3.94
C ARG A 133 1.01 -13.86 4.48
N GLY A 134 -0.13 -13.43 3.95
CA GLY A 134 -0.85 -12.27 4.45
C GLY A 134 -0.26 -10.91 4.08
N SER A 135 0.66 -10.82 3.10
CA SER A 135 1.08 -9.55 2.52
C SER A 135 0.09 -9.08 1.47
N LEU A 136 -0.07 -7.78 1.30
CA LEU A 136 -1.04 -7.17 0.40
C LEU A 136 -0.33 -6.44 -0.73
N THR A 137 -0.77 -6.66 -1.97
CA THR A 137 -0.31 -5.89 -3.13
C THR A 137 -1.47 -5.13 -3.77
N ILE A 138 -1.30 -3.81 -3.93
CA ILE A 138 -2.29 -2.90 -4.51
C ILE A 138 -1.69 -2.23 -5.74
N GLY A 139 -2.37 -2.31 -6.89
CA GLY A 139 -2.05 -1.51 -8.06
C GLY A 139 -2.79 -0.17 -8.01
N VAL A 140 -2.04 0.92 -8.09
CA VAL A 140 -2.57 2.28 -8.25
C VAL A 140 -2.29 2.72 -9.69
N ARG A 141 -3.33 2.96 -10.46
CA ARG A 141 -3.20 3.25 -11.90
C ARG A 141 -2.61 4.62 -12.19
N GLU A 142 -2.88 5.58 -11.32
CA GLU A 142 -2.57 6.99 -11.51
C GLU A 142 -1.85 7.54 -10.27
N HIS A 143 -0.64 8.05 -10.44
CA HIS A 143 0.12 8.64 -9.34
C HIS A 143 -0.49 9.93 -8.79
N ILE A 144 -1.34 10.60 -9.57
CA ILE A 144 -2.01 11.87 -9.22
C ILE A 144 -3.01 11.76 -8.07
N VAL A 145 -3.38 10.53 -7.66
CA VAL A 145 -4.27 10.33 -6.50
C VAL A 145 -3.62 10.69 -5.17
N PHE A 146 -2.28 10.75 -5.15
CA PHE A 146 -1.55 11.14 -3.95
C PHE A 146 -1.63 12.65 -3.69
N PRO A 147 -1.79 13.07 -2.43
CA PRO A 147 -1.93 14.48 -2.08
C PRO A 147 -0.71 15.34 -2.46
N GLU A 148 0.47 14.74 -2.50
CA GLU A 148 1.73 15.41 -2.87
C GLU A 148 1.78 15.86 -4.33
N MET A 149 0.88 15.32 -5.15
CA MET A 149 0.78 15.66 -6.59
C MET A 149 -0.19 16.80 -6.86
N ILE A 150 -0.85 17.33 -5.82
CA ILE A 150 -1.77 18.46 -5.96
C ILE A 150 -0.97 19.73 -6.23
N GLY A 151 -1.21 20.36 -7.37
CA GLY A 151 -0.54 21.60 -7.77
C GLY A 151 0.81 21.40 -8.48
N GLU A 152 1.23 20.16 -8.70
CA GLU A 152 2.37 19.85 -9.58
C GLU A 152 1.92 19.74 -11.04
N ASP A 153 2.69 20.32 -11.94
CA ASP A 153 2.52 20.13 -13.39
C ASP A 153 3.10 18.77 -13.79
N TYR A 154 2.25 17.89 -14.29
CA TYR A 154 2.67 16.57 -14.78
C TYR A 154 2.38 16.44 -16.28
N HIS A 155 3.38 15.94 -17.03
CA HIS A 155 3.28 15.76 -18.48
C HIS A 155 2.71 14.40 -18.85
N PHE A 156 2.78 13.42 -17.96
CA PHE A 156 2.27 12.07 -18.19
C PHE A 156 1.82 11.41 -16.89
N ILE A 157 0.97 10.40 -17.02
CA ILE A 157 0.44 9.63 -15.90
C ILE A 157 1.10 8.26 -15.89
N PHE A 158 1.58 7.84 -14.72
CA PHE A 158 2.12 6.50 -14.53
C PHE A 158 1.46 5.78 -13.35
N GLY A 159 1.44 4.45 -13.44
CA GLY A 159 0.96 3.60 -12.37
C GLY A 159 2.08 3.19 -11.43
N LEU A 160 1.70 2.85 -10.21
CA LEU A 160 2.59 2.29 -9.21
C LEU A 160 1.94 1.11 -8.50
N GLU A 161 2.77 0.23 -8.03
CA GLU A 161 2.40 -0.93 -7.23
C GLU A 161 2.88 -0.73 -5.80
N VAL A 162 1.98 -0.90 -4.85
CA VAL A 162 2.27 -0.79 -3.42
C VAL A 162 2.11 -2.16 -2.79
N THR A 163 3.21 -2.73 -2.29
CA THR A 163 3.20 -4.00 -1.56
C THR A 163 3.42 -3.73 -0.07
N VAL A 164 2.44 -4.04 0.74
CA VAL A 164 2.50 -3.99 2.20
C VAL A 164 2.90 -5.36 2.71
N VAL A 165 4.15 -5.49 3.16
CA VAL A 165 4.70 -6.74 3.67
C VAL A 165 4.43 -6.83 5.16
N THR A 166 3.79 -7.93 5.58
CA THR A 166 3.48 -8.23 6.97
C THR A 166 4.29 -9.41 7.50
N THR A 167 4.34 -9.57 8.81
CA THR A 167 4.94 -10.76 9.47
C THR A 167 3.89 -11.83 9.75
N ALA A 168 2.71 -11.75 9.18
CA ALA A 168 1.67 -12.76 9.30
C ALA A 168 2.12 -14.11 8.75
N LYS A 169 1.62 -15.18 9.30
CA LYS A 169 1.91 -16.56 8.86
C LYS A 169 0.85 -17.09 7.91
N SER A 170 -0.34 -16.55 7.97
CA SER A 170 -1.47 -16.93 7.13
C SER A 170 -2.13 -15.72 6.47
N ARG A 171 -2.86 -15.99 5.39
CA ARG A 171 -3.66 -14.95 4.71
C ARG A 171 -4.69 -14.32 5.63
N GLU A 172 -5.33 -15.12 6.47
CA GLU A 172 -6.38 -14.65 7.39
C GLU A 172 -5.85 -13.69 8.44
N GLU A 173 -4.66 -13.98 8.99
CA GLU A 173 -3.98 -13.07 9.91
C GLU A 173 -3.65 -11.73 9.25
N GLY A 174 -3.15 -11.76 7.99
CA GLY A 174 -2.83 -10.56 7.23
C GLY A 174 -4.07 -9.71 6.91
N ILE A 175 -5.15 -10.35 6.47
CA ILE A 175 -6.44 -9.68 6.20
C ILE A 175 -6.95 -8.98 7.46
N GLU A 176 -6.97 -9.69 8.59
CA GLU A 176 -7.46 -9.12 9.84
C GLU A 176 -6.58 -7.98 10.33
N LEU A 177 -5.26 -8.17 10.32
CA LEU A 177 -4.30 -7.13 10.68
C LEU A 177 -4.56 -5.84 9.88
N LEU A 178 -4.61 -5.92 8.55
CA LEU A 178 -4.77 -4.75 7.71
C LEU A 178 -6.20 -4.17 7.79
N SER A 179 -7.23 -4.99 8.02
CA SER A 179 -8.58 -4.52 8.30
C SER A 179 -8.63 -3.66 9.57
N LEU A 180 -8.02 -4.12 10.66
CA LEU A 180 -7.91 -3.37 11.92
C LEU A 180 -7.07 -2.08 11.76
N MET A 181 -6.08 -2.10 10.88
CA MET A 181 -5.29 -0.92 10.52
C MET A 181 -6.05 0.10 9.66
N GLY A 182 -7.28 -0.23 9.20
CA GLY A 182 -8.15 0.69 8.47
C GLY A 182 -8.14 0.51 6.95
N PHE A 183 -7.50 -0.54 6.42
CA PHE A 183 -7.60 -0.82 4.99
C PHE A 183 -9.04 -1.22 4.60
N PRO A 184 -9.60 -0.66 3.53
CA PRO A 184 -10.96 -0.93 3.07
C PRO A 184 -11.06 -2.29 2.36
N ILE A 185 -11.04 -3.37 3.12
CA ILE A 185 -11.06 -4.74 2.60
C ILE A 185 -12.51 -5.20 2.43
N LYS A 186 -12.84 -5.69 1.24
CA LYS A 186 -14.12 -6.35 0.97
C LYS A 186 -14.11 -7.73 1.59
N ARG A 187 -14.86 -7.91 2.67
CA ARG A 187 -15.16 -9.25 3.17
C ARG A 187 -16.20 -9.90 2.24
N LYS A 188 -15.92 -11.09 1.74
CA LYS A 188 -16.96 -11.90 1.11
C LYS A 188 -18.00 -12.19 2.17
N THR A 189 -19.17 -11.56 2.08
CA THR A 189 -20.36 -12.07 2.76
C THR A 189 -20.51 -13.51 2.31
N LYS A 190 -20.35 -14.48 3.21
CA LYS A 190 -20.82 -15.84 2.95
C LYS A 190 -22.32 -15.70 2.74
N ASN A 191 -22.75 -15.62 1.48
CA ASN A 191 -24.15 -15.75 1.15
C ASN A 191 -24.59 -17.06 1.79
N ALA A 192 -25.48 -16.97 2.76
CA ALA A 192 -26.25 -18.09 3.24
C ALA A 192 -26.83 -18.74 1.98
N LYS A 193 -26.33 -19.95 1.63
CA LYS A 193 -26.97 -20.77 0.64
C LYS A 193 -28.39 -20.94 1.14
N GLY A 194 -29.31 -20.26 0.48
CA GLY A 194 -30.72 -20.41 0.69
C GLY A 194 -31.05 -21.90 0.60
N LYS A 195 -31.68 -22.38 1.62
CA LYS A 195 -32.47 -23.60 1.57
C LYS A 195 -33.44 -23.45 0.39
N SER A 196 -33.22 -24.15 -0.69
CA SER A 196 -34.31 -24.50 -1.58
C SER A 196 -34.96 -25.76 -1.01
N THR A 197 -36.00 -25.57 -0.23
CA THR A 197 -37.06 -26.53 0.01
C THR A 197 -37.96 -26.54 -1.20
N GLY A 198 -38.30 -27.70 -1.71
CA GLY A 198 -39.32 -27.94 -2.69
C GLY A 198 -39.06 -29.20 -3.44
#